data_f10b269430b390c09304c9c4c646e773
#
_entry.id   f10b269430b390c09304c9c4c646e773
#
_cell.length_a   1.000
_cell.length_b   1.000
_cell.length_c   1.000
_cell.angle_alpha   90.00
_cell.angle_beta   90.00
_cell.angle_gamma   90.00
#
_symmetry.space_group_name_H-M   'P 1'
#
loop_
_entity.id
_entity.type
_entity.pdbx_description
1 polymer ?
#
loop_
_entity_poly.entity_id
_entity_poly.type
_entity_poly.pdbx_seq_one_letter_code
_entity_poly.pdbx_strand_id
1 'polypeptide(L)'
;MFIRVKAVEYALKWALSRNENYYDFTYLGGDCTNFISQCLHAGGFKMNYNINGWYFNSLNSRSPAWSGVDEFWDFSVKNNSNSGVKLKPCAINELEVSDVIQLYNGVKYYHMLIVTNVNGEVKVSAHDNNARNVPLRYYNYLSLRCGKVIPY
;
A
#
# COMPACT_ATOMS: atom_id res chain seq x y z
N MET A 1 -3.02 -13.07 -12.20
CA MET A 1 -2.74 -13.59 -10.83
C MET A 1 -1.78 -12.64 -10.13
N PHE A 2 -2.02 -12.35 -8.86
CA PHE A 2 -1.12 -11.52 -8.05
C PHE A 2 0.16 -12.30 -7.69
N ILE A 3 1.31 -11.67 -7.88
CA ILE A 3 2.63 -12.24 -7.60
C ILE A 3 3.37 -11.29 -6.65
N ARG A 4 3.58 -11.72 -5.41
CA ARG A 4 4.19 -10.90 -4.34
C ARG A 4 5.54 -10.30 -4.74
N VAL A 5 6.41 -11.08 -5.36
CA VAL A 5 7.74 -10.63 -5.78
C VAL A 5 7.66 -9.46 -6.76
N LYS A 6 6.69 -9.45 -7.67
CA LYS A 6 6.51 -8.33 -8.60
C LYS A 6 6.12 -7.04 -7.91
N ALA A 7 5.28 -7.12 -6.89
CA ALA A 7 4.93 -5.94 -6.08
C ALA A 7 6.16 -5.41 -5.33
N VAL A 8 6.98 -6.30 -4.78
CA VAL A 8 8.23 -5.93 -4.08
C VAL A 8 9.23 -5.31 -5.06
N GLU A 9 9.41 -5.91 -6.23
CA GLU A 9 10.30 -5.36 -7.27
C GLU A 9 9.91 -3.93 -7.66
N TYR A 10 8.61 -3.70 -7.84
CA TYR A 10 8.11 -2.34 -8.10
C TYR A 10 8.41 -1.40 -6.94
N ALA A 11 8.15 -1.83 -5.72
CA ALA A 11 8.41 -1.03 -4.53
C ALA A 11 9.88 -0.63 -4.42
N LEU A 12 10.79 -1.60 -4.60
CA LEU A 12 12.23 -1.34 -4.54
C LEU A 12 12.71 -0.42 -5.67
N LYS A 13 12.11 -0.54 -6.85
CA LYS A 13 12.46 0.30 -7.99
C LYS A 13 12.06 1.76 -7.78
N TRP A 14 10.87 2.01 -7.19
CA TRP A 14 10.27 3.34 -7.15
C TRP A 14 10.23 3.98 -5.77
N ALA A 15 10.77 3.33 -4.73
CA ALA A 15 10.72 3.85 -3.36
C ALA A 15 11.37 5.23 -3.22
N LEU A 16 12.43 5.52 -3.98
CA LEU A 16 13.19 6.77 -3.88
C LEU A 16 12.90 7.73 -5.04
N SER A 17 11.95 7.41 -5.91
CA SER A 17 11.59 8.23 -7.06
C SER A 17 10.12 8.07 -7.41
N ARG A 18 9.67 8.72 -8.48
CA ARG A 18 8.27 8.73 -8.91
C ARG A 18 8.15 8.15 -10.32
N ASN A 19 7.17 7.25 -10.50
CA ASN A 19 6.78 6.75 -11.81
C ASN A 19 5.90 7.80 -12.51
N GLU A 20 6.34 8.32 -13.63
CA GLU A 20 5.67 9.39 -14.39
C GLU A 20 4.28 9.00 -14.91
N ASN A 21 3.96 7.73 -14.97
CA ASN A 21 2.63 7.27 -15.37
C ASN A 21 1.54 7.54 -14.32
N TYR A 22 1.94 7.98 -13.12
CA TYR A 22 1.02 8.31 -12.04
C TYR A 22 1.25 9.73 -11.56
N TYR A 23 0.19 10.33 -10.99
CA TYR A 23 0.31 11.63 -10.35
C TYR A 23 1.10 11.49 -9.04
N ASP A 24 1.96 12.45 -8.75
CA ASP A 24 2.68 12.52 -7.48
C ASP A 24 1.87 13.32 -6.47
N PHE A 25 1.35 12.64 -5.45
CA PHE A 25 0.50 13.24 -4.42
C PHE A 25 1.28 13.83 -3.25
N THR A 26 2.60 13.93 -3.32
CA THR A 26 3.45 14.39 -2.21
C THR A 26 2.93 15.71 -1.60
N TYR A 27 2.47 16.64 -2.44
CA TYR A 27 1.96 17.94 -2.01
C TYR A 27 0.43 18.03 -2.06
N LEU A 28 -0.26 16.94 -2.23
CA LEU A 28 -1.72 16.88 -2.31
C LEU A 28 -2.23 15.71 -1.44
N GLY A 29 -2.10 15.85 -0.13
CA GLY A 29 -2.57 14.86 0.83
C GLY A 29 -1.60 13.72 1.14
N GLY A 30 -0.45 13.66 0.46
CA GLY A 30 0.57 12.64 0.65
C GLY A 30 0.51 11.52 -0.39
N ASP A 31 1.65 10.89 -0.62
CA ASP A 31 1.84 9.91 -1.70
C ASP A 31 1.95 8.46 -1.21
N CYS A 32 1.80 8.21 0.08
CA CYS A 32 2.05 6.87 0.64
C CYS A 32 1.08 5.83 0.09
N THR A 33 -0.21 6.11 0.06
CA THR A 33 -1.21 5.15 -0.43
C THR A 33 -1.15 4.98 -1.95
N ASN A 34 -0.98 6.09 -2.68
CA ASN A 34 -0.78 6.06 -4.13
C ASN A 34 0.38 5.12 -4.50
N PHE A 35 1.50 5.23 -3.82
CA PHE A 35 2.66 4.38 -4.06
C PHE A 35 2.34 2.89 -3.83
N ILE A 36 1.69 2.57 -2.72
CA ILE A 36 1.35 1.18 -2.40
C ILE A 36 0.31 0.62 -3.36
N SER A 37 -0.68 1.42 -3.75
CA SER A 37 -1.63 1.02 -4.80
C SER A 37 -0.90 0.67 -6.10
N GLN A 38 0.09 1.46 -6.49
CA GLN A 38 0.92 1.15 -7.66
C GLN A 38 1.67 -0.18 -7.50
N CYS A 39 2.28 -0.41 -6.33
CA CYS A 39 2.99 -1.66 -6.05
C CYS A 39 2.08 -2.88 -6.20
N LEU A 40 0.90 -2.80 -5.63
CA LEU A 40 -0.05 -3.91 -5.64
C LEU A 40 -0.65 -4.13 -7.03
N HIS A 41 -0.88 -3.06 -7.78
CA HIS A 41 -1.29 -3.16 -9.19
C HIS A 41 -0.18 -3.79 -10.04
N ALA A 42 1.06 -3.37 -9.85
CA ALA A 42 2.22 -3.98 -10.53
C ALA A 42 2.38 -5.46 -10.18
N GLY A 43 1.99 -5.85 -8.98
CA GLY A 43 1.96 -7.24 -8.54
C GLY A 43 0.88 -8.08 -9.22
N GLY A 44 -0.14 -7.46 -9.80
CA GLY A 44 -1.16 -8.16 -10.56
C GLY A 44 -2.61 -7.93 -10.16
N PHE A 45 -2.88 -7.14 -9.13
CA PHE A 45 -4.27 -6.78 -8.83
C PHE A 45 -4.83 -5.89 -9.95
N LYS A 46 -5.98 -6.28 -10.48
CA LYS A 46 -6.71 -5.49 -11.46
C LYS A 46 -7.39 -4.32 -10.77
N MET A 47 -7.46 -3.17 -11.44
CA MET A 47 -8.25 -2.05 -10.94
C MET A 47 -9.73 -2.42 -10.89
N ASN A 48 -10.42 -1.88 -9.90
CA ASN A 48 -11.87 -2.02 -9.72
C ASN A 48 -12.51 -0.67 -10.00
N TYR A 49 -13.22 -0.56 -11.12
CA TYR A 49 -13.82 0.69 -11.61
C TYR A 49 -15.24 0.92 -11.10
N ASN A 50 -15.72 0.12 -10.16
CA ASN A 50 -17.00 0.36 -9.54
C ASN A 50 -17.00 1.67 -8.75
N ILE A 51 -18.18 2.21 -8.46
CA ILE A 51 -18.32 3.35 -7.53
C ILE A 51 -17.67 2.97 -6.21
N ASN A 52 -16.80 3.84 -5.70
CA ASN A 52 -15.97 3.58 -4.51
C ASN A 52 -15.07 2.34 -4.67
N GLY A 53 -14.63 2.06 -5.90
CA GLY A 53 -13.70 0.98 -6.19
C GLY A 53 -12.25 1.35 -5.87
N TRP A 54 -11.33 0.74 -6.60
CA TRP A 54 -9.90 0.96 -6.43
C TRP A 54 -9.25 1.08 -7.82
N TYR A 55 -9.03 2.33 -8.25
CA TYR A 55 -8.50 2.60 -9.59
C TYR A 55 -7.84 3.97 -9.68
N PHE A 56 -7.00 4.13 -10.69
CA PHE A 56 -6.37 5.38 -11.08
C PHE A 56 -6.32 5.49 -12.60
N ASN A 57 -6.88 6.54 -13.18
CA ASN A 57 -6.71 6.94 -14.57
C ASN A 57 -5.90 8.23 -14.69
N SER A 58 -6.21 9.20 -13.81
CA SER A 58 -5.57 10.52 -13.75
C SER A 58 -5.84 11.15 -12.40
N LEU A 59 -5.25 12.32 -12.13
CA LEU A 59 -5.52 13.09 -10.92
C LEU A 59 -7.03 13.29 -10.68
N ASN A 60 -7.77 13.59 -11.73
CA ASN A 60 -9.21 13.90 -11.63
C ASN A 60 -10.10 12.67 -11.89
N SER A 61 -9.51 11.51 -12.13
CA SER A 61 -10.24 10.26 -12.38
C SER A 61 -9.56 9.13 -11.62
N ARG A 62 -9.79 9.10 -10.33
CA ARG A 62 -9.31 8.06 -9.43
C ARG A 62 -10.32 7.82 -8.32
N SER A 63 -10.26 6.64 -7.72
CA SER A 63 -11.07 6.36 -6.54
C SER A 63 -10.38 6.88 -5.26
N PRO A 64 -11.15 7.23 -4.22
CA PRO A 64 -10.57 7.58 -2.92
C PRO A 64 -9.68 6.46 -2.35
N ALA A 65 -10.03 5.21 -2.58
CA ALA A 65 -9.27 4.06 -2.09
C ALA A 65 -7.88 3.93 -2.72
N TRP A 66 -7.65 4.51 -3.91
CA TRP A 66 -6.34 4.48 -4.55
C TRP A 66 -5.31 5.33 -3.81
N SER A 67 -5.71 6.47 -3.26
CA SER A 67 -4.79 7.48 -2.71
C SER A 67 -5.04 7.85 -1.24
N GLY A 68 -6.07 7.31 -0.59
CA GLY A 68 -6.41 7.62 0.81
C GLY A 68 -6.16 6.44 1.75
N VAL A 69 -5.55 6.69 2.91
CA VAL A 69 -5.14 5.65 3.87
C VAL A 69 -6.34 4.85 4.39
N ASP A 70 -7.36 5.54 4.92
CA ASP A 70 -8.55 4.88 5.46
C ASP A 70 -9.42 4.28 4.36
N GLU A 71 -9.59 5.00 3.25
CA GLU A 71 -10.40 4.54 2.13
C GLU A 71 -9.80 3.28 1.49
N PHE A 72 -8.47 3.21 1.41
CA PHE A 72 -7.77 2.00 0.96
C PHE A 72 -8.07 0.82 1.87
N TRP A 73 -7.94 1.01 3.19
CA TRP A 73 -8.19 -0.05 4.16
C TRP A 73 -9.64 -0.54 4.08
N ASP A 74 -10.59 0.40 4.12
CA ASP A 74 -12.01 0.07 4.08
C ASP A 74 -12.38 -0.71 2.82
N PHE A 75 -11.90 -0.26 1.65
CA PHE A 75 -12.13 -0.98 0.41
C PHE A 75 -11.52 -2.38 0.46
N SER A 76 -10.24 -2.48 0.78
CA SER A 76 -9.48 -3.72 0.63
C SER A 76 -9.94 -4.82 1.58
N VAL A 77 -10.32 -4.49 2.81
CA VAL A 77 -10.77 -5.50 3.78
C VAL A 77 -12.22 -5.94 3.56
N LYS A 78 -13.02 -5.12 2.88
CA LYS A 78 -14.42 -5.43 2.55
C LYS A 78 -14.57 -6.04 1.15
N ASN A 79 -13.53 -5.97 0.32
CA ASN A 79 -13.61 -6.42 -1.06
C ASN A 79 -13.74 -7.94 -1.14
N ASN A 80 -14.86 -8.41 -1.65
CA ASN A 80 -15.14 -9.82 -1.89
C ASN A 80 -15.20 -10.16 -3.39
N SER A 81 -14.82 -9.22 -4.26
CA SER A 81 -14.84 -9.40 -5.72
C SER A 81 -13.50 -9.92 -6.24
N ASN A 82 -13.43 -10.18 -7.54
CA ASN A 82 -12.21 -10.59 -8.25
C ASN A 82 -11.54 -9.43 -8.99
N SER A 83 -11.73 -8.20 -8.52
CA SER A 83 -11.03 -7.01 -8.98
C SER A 83 -10.76 -6.07 -7.83
N GLY A 84 -9.69 -5.29 -7.92
CA GLY A 84 -9.23 -4.45 -6.82
C GLY A 84 -8.40 -5.23 -5.80
N VAL A 85 -7.71 -4.49 -4.96
CA VAL A 85 -6.91 -5.06 -3.88
C VAL A 85 -7.79 -5.74 -2.84
N LYS A 86 -7.30 -6.85 -2.29
CA LYS A 86 -8.01 -7.60 -1.24
C LYS A 86 -7.04 -7.89 -0.11
N LEU A 87 -7.43 -7.49 1.11
CA LEU A 87 -6.64 -7.71 2.32
C LEU A 87 -7.46 -8.43 3.38
N LYS A 88 -6.75 -9.15 4.25
CA LYS A 88 -7.26 -9.67 5.49
C LYS A 88 -6.44 -9.09 6.64
N PRO A 89 -7.05 -8.49 7.68
CA PRO A 89 -6.30 -8.08 8.87
C PRO A 89 -5.51 -9.24 9.45
N CYS A 90 -4.28 -8.98 9.86
CA CYS A 90 -3.40 -9.99 10.42
C CYS A 90 -2.50 -9.42 11.53
N ALA A 91 -1.86 -10.30 12.27
CA ALA A 91 -0.86 -9.91 13.26
C ALA A 91 0.48 -9.60 12.57
N ILE A 92 1.34 -8.84 13.25
CA ILE A 92 2.65 -8.46 12.70
C ILE A 92 3.54 -9.67 12.40
N ASN A 93 3.42 -10.73 13.20
CA ASN A 93 4.21 -11.95 12.99
C ASN A 93 3.69 -12.84 11.84
N GLU A 94 2.58 -12.47 11.23
CA GLU A 94 2.02 -13.17 10.08
C GLU A 94 2.37 -12.50 8.74
N LEU A 95 3.07 -11.36 8.78
CA LEU A 95 3.40 -10.60 7.58
C LEU A 95 4.29 -11.39 6.62
N GLU A 96 3.99 -11.22 5.34
CA GLU A 96 4.82 -11.66 4.23
C GLU A 96 5.18 -10.44 3.37
N VAL A 97 6.17 -10.57 2.51
CA VAL A 97 6.50 -9.51 1.56
C VAL A 97 5.29 -9.16 0.71
N SER A 98 5.13 -7.89 0.37
CA SER A 98 4.00 -7.23 -0.29
C SER A 98 2.77 -7.01 0.59
N ASP A 99 2.74 -7.51 1.82
CA ASP A 99 1.69 -7.13 2.77
C ASP A 99 1.85 -5.66 3.16
N VAL A 100 0.81 -5.09 3.74
CA VAL A 100 0.78 -3.65 4.03
C VAL A 100 0.65 -3.40 5.54
N ILE A 101 1.21 -2.28 5.97
CA ILE A 101 1.13 -1.81 7.34
C ILE A 101 0.63 -0.37 7.32
N GLN A 102 -0.30 -0.06 8.20
CA GLN A 102 -0.75 1.32 8.43
C GLN A 102 -0.40 1.74 9.85
N LEU A 103 0.17 2.93 10.00
CA LEU A 103 0.63 3.49 11.26
C LEU A 103 -0.40 4.46 11.83
N TYR A 104 -0.67 4.34 13.13
CA TYR A 104 -1.61 5.17 13.87
C TYR A 104 -0.85 6.11 14.82
N ASN A 105 -1.22 7.40 14.83
CA ASN A 105 -0.55 8.41 15.63
C ASN A 105 -1.32 8.85 16.89
N GLY A 106 -2.41 8.16 17.24
CA GLY A 106 -3.29 8.52 18.34
C GLY A 106 -4.53 9.32 17.90
N VAL A 107 -4.53 9.85 16.69
CA VAL A 107 -5.65 10.59 16.11
C VAL A 107 -6.20 9.89 14.88
N LYS A 108 -5.32 9.43 13.99
CA LYS A 108 -5.70 8.76 12.74
C LYS A 108 -4.60 7.81 12.27
N TYR A 109 -4.94 6.91 11.35
CA TYR A 109 -3.95 6.21 10.53
C TYR A 109 -3.43 7.20 9.50
N TYR A 110 -2.15 7.53 9.61
CA TYR A 110 -1.56 8.67 8.88
C TYR A 110 -0.55 8.25 7.82
N HIS A 111 -0.13 6.99 7.82
CA HIS A 111 0.93 6.53 6.94
C HIS A 111 0.72 5.07 6.56
N MET A 112 1.18 4.70 5.36
CA MET A 112 1.07 3.34 4.86
C MET A 112 2.41 2.87 4.29
N LEU A 113 2.77 1.63 4.61
CA LEU A 113 4.03 1.00 4.27
C LEU A 113 3.76 -0.32 3.57
N ILE A 114 4.65 -0.70 2.64
CA ILE A 114 4.64 -2.03 2.06
C ILE A 114 5.83 -2.84 2.58
N VAL A 115 5.57 -4.09 2.98
CA VAL A 115 6.62 -4.98 3.49
C VAL A 115 7.49 -5.46 2.33
N THR A 116 8.80 -5.19 2.43
CA THR A 116 9.77 -5.59 1.41
C THR A 116 10.77 -6.64 1.89
N ASN A 117 10.79 -6.94 3.19
CA ASN A 117 11.61 -8.02 3.76
C ASN A 117 10.99 -8.53 5.06
N VAL A 118 11.00 -9.84 5.26
CA VAL A 118 10.60 -10.47 6.54
C VAL A 118 11.70 -11.41 7.06
N ASN A 119 12.84 -11.44 6.41
CA ASN A 119 13.95 -12.31 6.78
C ASN A 119 14.77 -11.64 7.89
N GLY A 120 14.70 -12.17 9.10
CA GLY A 120 15.32 -11.59 10.28
C GLY A 120 14.43 -10.53 10.94
N GLU A 121 14.26 -9.38 10.33
CA GLU A 121 13.35 -8.33 10.81
C GLU A 121 12.44 -7.84 9.68
N VAL A 122 11.34 -7.21 10.05
CA VAL A 122 10.43 -6.60 9.08
C VAL A 122 11.07 -5.32 8.55
N LYS A 123 11.23 -5.25 7.22
CA LYS A 123 11.64 -4.04 6.52
C LYS A 123 10.55 -3.61 5.56
N VAL A 124 10.47 -2.31 5.34
CA VAL A 124 9.40 -1.69 4.57
C VAL A 124 9.94 -0.68 3.58
N SER A 125 9.11 -0.38 2.58
CA SER A 125 9.35 0.70 1.63
C SER A 125 8.11 1.60 1.59
N ALA A 126 8.32 2.88 1.31
CA ALA A 126 7.23 3.85 1.38
C ALA A 126 7.55 5.14 0.65
N HIS A 127 6.50 5.83 0.21
CA HIS A 127 6.52 7.25 -0.09
C HIS A 127 5.97 8.04 1.08
N ASP A 128 6.12 9.23 1.06
CA ASP A 128 6.50 10.39 1.83
C ASP A 128 7.63 10.04 2.81
N ASN A 129 8.65 10.90 2.86
CA ASN A 129 9.94 10.56 3.48
C ASN A 129 10.45 9.23 2.92
N ASN A 130 10.71 9.23 1.64
CA ASN A 130 11.00 8.05 0.84
C ASN A 130 11.88 7.05 1.58
N ALA A 131 11.43 5.81 1.65
CA ALA A 131 12.13 4.73 2.33
C ALA A 131 12.20 3.51 1.42
N ARG A 132 13.40 2.95 1.29
CA ARG A 132 13.65 1.75 0.50
C ARG A 132 14.22 0.66 1.38
N ASN A 133 13.39 -0.34 1.69
CA ASN A 133 13.79 -1.53 2.45
C ASN A 133 14.44 -1.18 3.79
N VAL A 134 13.77 -0.33 4.58
CA VAL A 134 14.27 0.12 5.89
C VAL A 134 13.57 -0.64 7.01
N PRO A 135 14.22 -0.85 8.17
CA PRO A 135 13.58 -1.51 9.31
C PRO A 135 12.32 -0.79 9.78
N LEU A 136 11.25 -1.56 10.04
CA LEU A 136 10.02 -1.01 10.62
C LEU A 136 10.29 -0.29 11.94
N ARG A 137 11.24 -0.77 12.74
CA ARG A 137 11.59 -0.17 14.03
C ARG A 137 12.10 1.28 13.94
N TYR A 138 12.41 1.78 12.74
CA TYR A 138 12.83 3.18 12.55
C TYR A 138 11.64 4.14 12.58
N TYR A 139 10.40 3.64 12.51
CA TYR A 139 9.21 4.47 12.52
C TYR A 139 8.67 4.69 13.94
N ASN A 140 8.19 5.89 14.20
CA ASN A 140 7.47 6.22 15.44
C ASN A 140 5.97 6.09 15.17
N TYR A 141 5.26 5.38 16.04
CA TYR A 141 3.81 5.23 15.95
C TYR A 141 3.25 4.84 17.32
N LEU A 142 1.99 5.17 17.56
CA LEU A 142 1.31 4.74 18.78
C LEU A 142 0.85 3.28 18.65
N SER A 143 0.28 2.93 17.52
CA SER A 143 -0.10 1.56 17.16
C SER A 143 -0.06 1.40 15.65
N LEU A 144 -0.30 0.16 15.18
CA LEU A 144 -0.35 -0.14 13.76
C LEU A 144 -1.43 -1.19 13.48
N ARG A 145 -1.81 -1.30 12.23
CA ARG A 145 -2.60 -2.43 11.72
C ARG A 145 -1.93 -3.02 10.49
N CYS A 146 -2.02 -4.33 10.36
CA CYS A 146 -1.41 -5.08 9.26
C CYS A 146 -2.49 -5.70 8.39
N GLY A 147 -2.28 -5.68 7.09
CA GLY A 147 -3.16 -6.29 6.12
C GLY A 147 -2.40 -7.30 5.28
N LYS A 148 -2.85 -8.55 5.33
CA LYS A 148 -2.30 -9.61 4.51
C LYS A 148 -2.97 -9.60 3.15
N VAL A 149 -2.17 -9.54 2.09
CA VAL A 149 -2.66 -9.60 0.72
C VAL A 149 -3.29 -10.97 0.45
N ILE A 150 -4.49 -10.97 -0.09
CA ILE A 150 -5.23 -12.17 -0.48
C ILE A 150 -5.26 -12.24 -2.01
N PRO A 151 -4.39 -13.03 -2.63
CA PRO A 151 -4.40 -13.23 -4.09
C PRO A 151 -5.68 -13.92 -4.56
N TYR A 152 -6.07 -13.66 -5.83
CA TYR A 152 -7.17 -14.34 -6.52
C TYR A 152 -6.86 -14.49 -7.99
#